data_39682a142829c9f997ce17b952705029
#
_entry.id   39682a142829c9f997ce17b952705029
#
_cell.length_a   1.000
_cell.length_b   1.000
_cell.length_c   1.000
_cell.angle_alpha   90.00
_cell.angle_beta   90.00
_cell.angle_gamma   90.00
#
_symmetry.space_group_name_H-M   'P 1'
#
loop_
_entity.id
_entity.type
_entity.pdbx_description
1 polymer ?
#
loop_
_entity_poly.entity_id
_entity_poly.type
_entity_poly.pdbx_seq_one_letter_code
_entity_poly.pdbx_strand_id
1 'polypeptide(L)'
;ALLRAASAAAGMPTHTFVGTLLGLKPPTTLPVPSFNMINGGRYGDVFQTFNEFLVVPYRADSIEVAIEKAVSLFGVLGDMLAERLGRAPLLAASYGYAAPSSNPRVVLELLAEAVERAGCADIMAFALDCASSAVYDETSDTYAFNGERVTAEALIEYARALSQDFPMVFIEDLLDGDDWAGFAKAVQAIDRSIILGDDLIVTNRERLQHAVEMSAVEGFILKPNQVGTIAEALDCFEYAAQNAILAIPSGRSGGVIDDIVMDLAVGLGAPFQKNGAPRSGERIEKLNFLLRAAEKIPDCALADVPALVRF
;
A
#
# COMPACT_ATOMS: atom_id res chain seq x y z
N ALA A 1 -15.49 -7.72 16.85
CA ALA A 1 -15.83 -8.08 18.22
C ALA A 1 -15.72 -9.59 18.44
N LEU A 2 -16.46 -10.45 17.68
CA LEU A 2 -16.51 -11.90 17.88
C LEU A 2 -15.11 -12.55 17.79
N LEU A 3 -14.30 -12.19 16.80
CA LEU A 3 -12.94 -12.73 16.61
C LEU A 3 -12.06 -12.46 17.85
N ARG A 4 -12.10 -11.25 18.40
CA ARG A 4 -11.31 -10.91 19.61
C ARG A 4 -11.82 -11.61 20.85
N ALA A 5 -13.14 -11.76 21.00
CA ALA A 5 -13.71 -12.53 22.09
C ALA A 5 -13.29 -14.01 22.02
N ALA A 6 -13.29 -14.59 20.81
CA ALA A 6 -12.87 -15.97 20.59
C ALA A 6 -11.36 -16.14 20.85
N SER A 7 -10.51 -15.24 20.41
CA SER A 7 -9.06 -15.28 20.69
C SER A 7 -8.76 -15.17 22.19
N ALA A 8 -9.46 -14.27 22.89
CA ALA A 8 -9.35 -14.13 24.34
C ALA A 8 -9.79 -15.40 25.08
N ALA A 9 -10.89 -16.02 24.67
CA ALA A 9 -11.37 -17.28 25.22
C ALA A 9 -10.38 -18.45 24.97
N ALA A 10 -9.68 -18.41 23.84
CA ALA A 10 -8.61 -19.37 23.50
C ALA A 10 -7.29 -19.09 24.23
N GLY A 11 -7.17 -17.97 24.94
CA GLY A 11 -5.92 -17.55 25.60
C GLY A 11 -4.80 -17.20 24.60
N MET A 12 -5.15 -16.79 23.39
CA MET A 12 -4.20 -16.49 22.30
C MET A 12 -4.23 -15.00 21.92
N PRO A 13 -3.09 -14.41 21.47
CA PRO A 13 -3.12 -13.15 20.76
C PRO A 13 -4.00 -13.23 19.52
N THR A 14 -4.72 -12.16 19.18
CA THR A 14 -5.68 -12.18 18.05
C THR A 14 -5.01 -12.52 16.73
N HIS A 15 -3.82 -11.98 16.45
CA HIS A 15 -3.06 -12.32 15.24
C HIS A 15 -2.71 -13.82 15.15
N THR A 16 -2.30 -14.44 16.26
CA THR A 16 -2.03 -15.90 16.29
C THR A 16 -3.31 -16.69 16.06
N PHE A 17 -4.40 -16.27 16.69
CA PHE A 17 -5.72 -16.92 16.55
C PHE A 17 -6.23 -16.84 15.10
N VAL A 18 -6.05 -15.71 14.42
CA VAL A 18 -6.39 -15.55 12.98
C VAL A 18 -5.71 -16.62 12.14
N GLY A 19 -4.39 -16.81 12.31
CA GLY A 19 -3.66 -17.84 11.57
C GLY A 19 -4.21 -19.26 11.82
N THR A 20 -4.63 -19.57 13.05
CA THR A 20 -5.18 -20.90 13.37
C THR A 20 -6.49 -21.21 12.63
N LEU A 21 -7.29 -20.20 12.29
CA LEU A 21 -8.53 -20.37 11.53
C LEU A 21 -8.28 -20.92 10.12
N LEU A 22 -7.11 -20.65 9.56
CA LEU A 22 -6.67 -21.14 8.25
C LEU A 22 -5.62 -22.28 8.35
N GLY A 23 -5.38 -22.81 9.53
CA GLY A 23 -4.37 -23.85 9.76
C GLY A 23 -2.92 -23.38 9.53
N LEU A 24 -2.67 -22.07 9.58
CA LEU A 24 -1.33 -21.50 9.43
C LEU A 24 -0.50 -21.72 10.68
N LYS A 25 0.81 -21.80 10.52
CA LYS A 25 1.75 -21.82 11.64
C LYS A 25 1.72 -20.45 12.37
N PRO A 26 2.10 -20.41 13.66
CA PRO A 26 2.29 -19.14 14.36
C PRO A 26 3.22 -18.20 13.54
N PRO A 27 2.95 -16.89 13.50
CA PRO A 27 3.76 -15.96 12.75
C PRO A 27 5.18 -15.90 13.32
N THR A 28 6.17 -15.85 12.44
CA THR A 28 7.58 -15.62 12.73
C THR A 28 8.10 -14.36 12.05
N THR A 29 7.27 -13.73 11.23
CA THR A 29 7.62 -12.52 10.48
C THR A 29 6.58 -11.44 10.68
N LEU A 30 7.02 -10.19 10.53
CA LEU A 30 6.17 -9.01 10.46
C LEU A 30 6.09 -8.50 9.02
N PRO A 31 4.97 -7.94 8.61
CA PRO A 31 4.87 -7.26 7.32
C PRO A 31 5.79 -6.02 7.30
N VAL A 32 6.36 -5.72 6.14
CA VAL A 32 7.01 -4.43 5.90
C VAL A 32 5.91 -3.38 5.66
N PRO A 33 5.83 -2.31 6.49
CA PRO A 33 4.84 -1.27 6.29
C PRO A 33 5.20 -0.38 5.09
N SER A 34 4.23 -0.11 4.22
CA SER A 34 4.36 0.98 3.24
C SER A 34 3.77 2.26 3.80
N PHE A 35 4.46 3.38 3.56
CA PHE A 35 4.12 4.67 4.15
C PHE A 35 3.72 5.67 3.08
N ASN A 36 2.51 6.22 3.19
CA ASN A 36 2.10 7.32 2.34
C ASN A 36 2.82 8.62 2.75
N MET A 37 3.62 9.16 1.85
CA MET A 37 4.40 10.38 2.08
C MET A 37 3.72 11.60 1.48
N ILE A 38 3.19 11.47 0.25
CA ILE A 38 2.53 12.55 -0.48
C ILE A 38 1.18 12.05 -1.00
N ASN A 39 0.14 12.85 -0.79
CA ASN A 39 -1.18 12.62 -1.36
C ASN A 39 -1.43 13.47 -2.59
N GLY A 40 -2.00 12.84 -3.61
CA GLY A 40 -2.67 13.50 -4.71
C GLY A 40 -4.06 14.03 -4.31
N GLY A 41 -4.85 14.38 -5.33
CA GLY A 41 -6.15 15.02 -5.16
C GLY A 41 -6.04 16.55 -5.10
N ARG A 42 -7.04 17.22 -4.53
CA ARG A 42 -7.16 18.68 -4.45
C ARG A 42 -6.94 19.19 -3.03
N TYR A 43 -5.80 18.88 -2.43
CA TYR A 43 -5.47 19.31 -1.07
C TYR A 43 -4.48 20.46 -1.01
N GLY A 44 -3.71 20.68 -2.06
CA GLY A 44 -2.74 21.75 -2.24
C GLY A 44 -3.16 22.75 -3.32
N ASP A 45 -2.15 23.42 -3.88
CA ASP A 45 -2.34 24.44 -4.92
C ASP A 45 -2.62 23.83 -6.30
N VAL A 46 -2.36 22.53 -6.46
CA VAL A 46 -2.53 21.80 -7.72
C VAL A 46 -3.40 20.57 -7.52
N PHE A 47 -3.99 20.10 -8.62
CA PHE A 47 -4.61 18.78 -8.66
C PHE A 47 -3.58 17.75 -9.14
N GLN A 48 -3.32 16.74 -8.32
CA GLN A 48 -2.50 15.58 -8.68
C GLN A 48 -3.40 14.37 -8.91
N THR A 49 -3.23 13.71 -10.05
CA THR A 49 -4.10 12.59 -10.47
C THR A 49 -3.90 11.35 -9.62
N PHE A 50 -2.66 10.92 -9.37
CA PHE A 50 -2.39 9.74 -8.55
C PHE A 50 -2.62 10.04 -7.08
N ASN A 51 -3.25 9.09 -6.38
CA ASN A 51 -3.78 9.29 -5.03
C ASN A 51 -2.71 9.27 -3.94
N GLU A 52 -1.77 8.33 -3.96
CA GLU A 52 -0.74 8.22 -2.93
C GLU A 52 0.64 7.88 -3.53
N PHE A 53 1.66 8.59 -3.05
CA PHE A 53 3.06 8.32 -3.31
C PHE A 53 3.69 7.77 -2.05
N LEU A 54 4.03 6.49 -2.09
CA LEU A 54 4.46 5.74 -0.93
C LEU A 54 5.96 5.44 -0.95
N VAL A 55 6.52 5.21 0.23
CA VAL A 55 7.82 4.56 0.40
C VAL A 55 7.67 3.23 1.11
N VAL A 56 8.55 2.30 0.79
CA VAL A 56 8.61 0.95 1.36
C VAL A 56 10.03 0.71 1.85
N PRO A 57 10.27 0.52 3.16
CA PRO A 57 11.59 0.21 3.70
C PRO A 57 11.97 -1.26 3.46
N TYR A 58 12.08 -1.64 2.18
CA TYR A 58 12.18 -3.02 1.70
C TYR A 58 13.45 -3.77 2.11
N ARG A 59 14.48 -3.04 2.52
CA ARG A 59 15.77 -3.59 3.03
C ARG A 59 16.07 -3.18 4.47
N ALA A 60 15.06 -2.79 5.23
CA ALA A 60 15.29 -2.52 6.65
C ALA A 60 15.59 -3.83 7.39
N ASP A 61 16.59 -3.78 8.28
CA ASP A 61 17.01 -4.96 9.06
C ASP A 61 16.01 -5.33 10.16
N SER A 62 15.18 -4.38 10.60
CA SER A 62 14.17 -4.60 11.63
C SER A 62 13.01 -3.63 11.47
N ILE A 63 11.91 -3.92 12.20
CA ILE A 63 10.73 -3.04 12.20
C ILE A 63 11.03 -1.69 12.84
N GLU A 64 11.89 -1.63 13.83
CA GLU A 64 12.33 -0.41 14.48
C GLU A 64 13.05 0.51 13.48
N VAL A 65 14.00 -0.05 12.72
CA VAL A 65 14.73 0.67 11.67
C VAL A 65 13.77 1.14 10.58
N ALA A 66 12.84 0.28 10.14
CA ALA A 66 11.85 0.63 9.13
C ALA A 66 11.00 1.85 9.55
N ILE A 67 10.51 1.84 10.79
CA ILE A 67 9.69 2.92 11.34
C ILE A 67 10.52 4.20 11.54
N GLU A 68 11.68 4.09 12.17
CA GLU A 68 12.57 5.24 12.43
C GLU A 68 12.92 5.98 11.14
N LYS A 69 13.35 5.24 10.13
CA LYS A 69 13.73 5.83 8.83
C LYS A 69 12.55 6.45 8.11
N ALA A 70 11.37 5.82 8.13
CA ALA A 70 10.17 6.40 7.52
C ALA A 70 9.70 7.69 8.23
N VAL A 71 9.75 7.74 9.57
CA VAL A 71 9.40 8.93 10.35
C VAL A 71 10.40 10.05 10.11
N SER A 72 11.71 9.74 10.09
CA SER A 72 12.77 10.72 9.79
C SER A 72 12.61 11.29 8.37
N LEU A 73 12.39 10.42 7.38
CA LEU A 73 12.14 10.81 5.99
C LEU A 73 10.92 11.72 5.87
N PHE A 74 9.83 11.42 6.58
CA PHE A 74 8.64 12.26 6.58
C PHE A 74 8.93 13.68 7.10
N GLY A 75 9.76 13.81 8.14
CA GLY A 75 10.23 15.10 8.64
C GLY A 75 11.06 15.87 7.59
N VAL A 76 12.07 15.21 7.02
CA VAL A 76 12.93 15.79 5.95
C VAL A 76 12.10 16.26 4.76
N LEU A 77 11.14 15.44 4.30
CA LEU A 77 10.24 15.81 3.22
C LEU A 77 9.40 17.05 3.56
N GLY A 78 8.92 17.15 4.81
CA GLY A 78 8.16 18.31 5.29
C GLY A 78 8.98 19.59 5.23
N ASP A 79 10.23 19.55 5.67
CA ASP A 79 11.15 20.69 5.61
C ASP A 79 11.46 21.09 4.17
N MET A 80 11.74 20.13 3.29
CA MET A 80 11.96 20.38 1.86
C MET A 80 10.74 21.01 1.18
N LEU A 81 9.55 20.54 1.49
CA LEU A 81 8.31 21.13 0.96
C LEU A 81 8.11 22.55 1.50
N ALA A 82 8.39 22.81 2.78
CA ALA A 82 8.29 24.14 3.36
C ALA A 82 9.26 25.13 2.71
N GLU A 83 10.51 24.71 2.46
CA GLU A 83 11.50 25.49 1.72
C GLU A 83 11.01 25.85 0.31
N ARG A 84 10.50 24.87 -0.45
CA ARG A 84 10.02 25.07 -1.83
C ARG A 84 8.78 25.93 -1.94
N LEU A 85 7.84 25.77 -1.00
CA LEU A 85 6.56 26.48 -0.98
C LEU A 85 6.64 27.87 -0.31
N GLY A 86 7.71 28.16 0.45
CA GLY A 86 7.81 29.35 1.29
C GLY A 86 6.78 29.39 2.45
N ARG A 87 6.17 28.27 2.76
CA ARG A 87 5.17 28.06 3.84
C ARG A 87 5.12 26.62 4.27
N ALA A 88 4.52 26.34 5.42
CA ALA A 88 4.27 24.98 5.86
C ALA A 88 3.42 24.20 4.83
N PRO A 89 3.79 22.95 4.49
CA PRO A 89 3.01 22.12 3.58
C PRO A 89 1.66 21.75 4.21
N LEU A 90 0.63 21.66 3.37
CA LEU A 90 -0.67 21.17 3.78
C LEU A 90 -0.64 19.64 3.92
N LEU A 91 -1.52 19.13 4.78
CA LEU A 91 -1.78 17.70 4.93
C LEU A 91 -3.08 17.35 4.20
N ALA A 92 -3.06 16.18 3.56
CA ALA A 92 -4.24 15.61 2.91
C ALA A 92 -5.01 14.66 3.83
N ALA A 93 -6.08 14.06 3.31
CA ALA A 93 -6.99 13.21 4.09
C ALA A 93 -6.33 11.95 4.67
N SER A 94 -5.31 11.39 4.01
CA SER A 94 -4.52 10.24 4.51
C SER A 94 -3.29 10.66 5.33
N TYR A 95 -3.22 11.94 5.72
CA TYR A 95 -2.16 12.57 6.51
C TYR A 95 -0.78 12.66 5.84
N GLY A 96 -0.63 12.26 4.58
CA GLY A 96 0.54 12.61 3.76
C GLY A 96 0.51 14.10 3.41
N TYR A 97 1.63 14.63 2.95
CA TYR A 97 1.68 16.00 2.47
C TYR A 97 0.91 16.15 1.16
N ALA A 98 0.24 17.28 0.95
CA ALA A 98 -0.41 17.59 -0.32
C ALA A 98 0.64 17.70 -1.43
N ALA A 99 0.37 17.07 -2.59
CA ALA A 99 1.29 17.05 -3.71
C ALA A 99 1.63 18.47 -4.21
N PRO A 100 2.92 18.78 -4.44
CA PRO A 100 3.35 20.09 -4.90
C PRO A 100 3.30 20.26 -6.43
N SER A 101 3.01 19.20 -7.17
CA SER A 101 2.97 19.17 -8.63
C SER A 101 1.85 18.26 -9.14
N SER A 102 1.26 18.63 -10.29
CA SER A 102 0.32 17.79 -11.03
C SER A 102 0.99 16.63 -11.78
N ASN A 103 2.30 16.74 -12.02
CA ASN A 103 3.08 15.71 -12.72
C ASN A 103 3.60 14.66 -11.72
N PRO A 104 3.16 13.37 -11.78
CA PRO A 104 3.60 12.32 -10.88
C PRO A 104 5.11 12.09 -10.85
N ARG A 105 5.79 12.24 -12.00
CA ARG A 105 7.24 12.11 -12.09
C ARG A 105 7.95 13.15 -11.21
N VAL A 106 7.53 14.41 -11.25
CA VAL A 106 8.09 15.48 -10.42
C VAL A 106 7.89 15.21 -8.93
N VAL A 107 6.76 14.59 -8.56
CA VAL A 107 6.49 14.17 -7.17
C VAL A 107 7.42 13.04 -6.75
N LEU A 108 7.66 12.04 -7.62
CA LEU A 108 8.60 10.96 -7.34
C LEU A 108 10.06 11.45 -7.27
N GLU A 109 10.47 12.37 -8.15
CA GLU A 109 11.80 13.00 -8.11
C GLU A 109 12.02 13.75 -6.79
N LEU A 110 11.01 14.50 -6.33
CA LEU A 110 11.06 15.17 -5.02
C LEU A 110 11.18 14.16 -3.88
N LEU A 111 10.41 13.06 -3.95
CA LEU A 111 10.45 12.02 -2.92
C LEU A 111 11.80 11.29 -2.93
N ALA A 112 12.38 11.04 -4.10
CA ALA A 112 13.72 10.48 -4.25
C ALA A 112 14.79 11.42 -3.66
N GLU A 113 14.72 12.72 -3.91
CA GLU A 113 15.60 13.72 -3.28
C GLU A 113 15.47 13.70 -1.75
N ALA A 114 14.22 13.55 -1.22
CA ALA A 114 14.02 13.44 0.22
C ALA A 114 14.64 12.17 0.81
N VAL A 115 14.53 11.04 0.11
CA VAL A 115 15.15 9.76 0.48
C VAL A 115 16.68 9.89 0.55
N GLU A 116 17.30 10.54 -0.43
CA GLU A 116 18.74 10.83 -0.43
C GLU A 116 19.14 11.74 0.74
N ARG A 117 18.43 12.85 0.96
CA ARG A 117 18.69 13.78 2.06
C ARG A 117 18.51 13.14 3.45
N ALA A 118 17.58 12.20 3.58
CA ALA A 118 17.35 11.45 4.81
C ALA A 118 18.39 10.34 5.04
N GLY A 119 19.29 10.07 4.08
CA GLY A 119 20.30 9.01 4.16
C GLY A 119 19.68 7.62 4.28
N CYS A 120 18.66 7.34 3.47
CA CYS A 120 17.98 6.03 3.48
C CYS A 120 17.74 5.43 2.07
N ALA A 121 18.52 5.88 1.07
CA ALA A 121 18.38 5.43 -0.31
C ALA A 121 18.66 3.93 -0.52
N ASP A 122 19.49 3.34 0.33
CA ASP A 122 19.85 1.92 0.29
C ASP A 122 18.76 0.98 0.83
N ILE A 123 17.82 1.52 1.61
CA ILE A 123 16.75 0.72 2.24
C ILE A 123 15.34 1.07 1.77
N MET A 124 15.14 2.22 1.12
CA MET A 124 13.81 2.68 0.66
C MET A 124 13.60 2.42 -0.82
N ALA A 125 12.41 1.95 -1.15
CA ALA A 125 11.88 1.91 -2.48
C ALA A 125 10.52 2.64 -2.51
N PHE A 126 9.94 2.81 -3.71
CA PHE A 126 8.70 3.55 -3.89
C PHE A 126 7.52 2.61 -4.17
N ALA A 127 6.33 3.14 -4.01
CA ALA A 127 5.10 2.52 -4.49
C ALA A 127 4.07 3.60 -4.83
N LEU A 128 3.08 3.25 -5.64
CA LEU A 128 2.00 4.14 -6.04
C LEU A 128 0.64 3.52 -5.72
N ASP A 129 -0.28 4.36 -5.29
CA ASP A 129 -1.72 4.12 -5.36
C ASP A 129 -2.29 5.17 -6.31
N CYS A 130 -2.70 4.74 -7.50
CA CYS A 130 -3.18 5.65 -8.53
C CYS A 130 -4.66 6.01 -8.34
N ALA A 131 -5.48 5.09 -7.81
CA ALA A 131 -6.93 5.23 -7.61
C ALA A 131 -7.63 5.83 -8.84
N SER A 132 -7.31 5.32 -10.03
CA SER A 132 -7.62 5.97 -11.31
C SER A 132 -9.10 5.98 -11.65
N SER A 133 -9.93 5.16 -11.00
CA SER A 133 -11.41 5.24 -11.12
C SER A 133 -11.94 6.63 -10.78
N ALA A 134 -11.29 7.34 -9.86
CA ALA A 134 -11.70 8.70 -9.46
C ALA A 134 -11.57 9.76 -10.58
N VAL A 135 -10.78 9.46 -11.61
CA VAL A 135 -10.48 10.37 -12.73
C VAL A 135 -10.86 9.79 -14.11
N TYR A 136 -11.45 8.61 -14.11
CA TYR A 136 -11.98 7.95 -15.30
C TYR A 136 -13.29 8.60 -15.76
N ASP A 137 -13.50 8.67 -17.06
CA ASP A 137 -14.73 9.13 -17.70
C ASP A 137 -15.22 8.04 -18.64
N GLU A 138 -16.24 7.34 -18.21
CA GLU A 138 -16.87 6.24 -18.95
C GLU A 138 -17.39 6.67 -20.35
N THR A 139 -17.81 7.95 -20.50
CA THR A 139 -18.36 8.42 -21.77
C THR A 139 -17.31 8.51 -22.87
N SER A 140 -16.09 8.93 -22.52
CA SER A 140 -15.00 9.09 -23.48
C SER A 140 -13.97 7.96 -23.42
N ASP A 141 -14.14 7.02 -22.48
CA ASP A 141 -13.18 5.93 -22.20
C ASP A 141 -11.73 6.46 -22.01
N THR A 142 -11.62 7.50 -21.18
CA THR A 142 -10.33 8.17 -20.92
C THR A 142 -10.18 8.60 -19.47
N TYR A 143 -8.95 8.89 -19.09
CA TYR A 143 -8.55 9.36 -17.77
C TYR A 143 -8.13 10.83 -17.81
N ALA A 144 -8.53 11.62 -16.82
CA ALA A 144 -7.95 12.94 -16.62
C ALA A 144 -6.55 12.78 -16.01
N PHE A 145 -5.52 13.15 -16.75
CA PHE A 145 -4.14 12.97 -16.33
C PHE A 145 -3.27 14.17 -16.72
N ASN A 146 -2.61 14.80 -15.73
CA ASN A 146 -1.70 15.93 -15.93
C ASN A 146 -2.29 17.07 -16.78
N GLY A 147 -3.59 17.33 -16.64
CA GLY A 147 -4.31 18.38 -17.36
C GLY A 147 -4.84 17.99 -18.75
N GLU A 148 -4.60 16.77 -19.18
CA GLU A 148 -5.05 16.22 -20.47
C GLU A 148 -6.00 15.02 -20.26
N ARG A 149 -6.54 14.51 -21.37
CA ARG A 149 -7.28 13.23 -21.41
C ARG A 149 -6.40 12.19 -22.07
N VAL A 150 -6.22 11.05 -21.44
CA VAL A 150 -5.36 9.95 -21.91
C VAL A 150 -6.08 8.62 -21.90
N THR A 151 -5.65 7.68 -22.72
CA THR A 151 -6.17 6.31 -22.75
C THR A 151 -5.52 5.42 -21.67
N ALA A 152 -6.09 4.25 -21.42
CA ALA A 152 -5.52 3.24 -20.54
C ALA A 152 -4.09 2.86 -20.96
N GLU A 153 -3.85 2.67 -22.28
CA GLU A 153 -2.52 2.34 -22.81
C GLU A 153 -1.48 3.43 -22.50
N ALA A 154 -1.88 4.69 -22.57
CA ALA A 154 -0.98 5.80 -22.25
C ALA A 154 -0.63 5.83 -20.75
N LEU A 155 -1.58 5.52 -19.85
CA LEU A 155 -1.30 5.37 -18.41
C LEU A 155 -0.39 4.18 -18.13
N ILE A 156 -0.61 3.04 -18.76
CA ILE A 156 0.23 1.84 -18.63
C ILE A 156 1.67 2.17 -19.05
N GLU A 157 1.85 2.81 -20.20
CA GLU A 157 3.18 3.18 -20.70
C GLU A 157 3.87 4.19 -19.77
N TYR A 158 3.11 5.17 -19.25
CA TYR A 158 3.63 6.13 -18.28
C TYR A 158 4.09 5.45 -16.98
N ALA A 159 3.27 4.55 -16.43
CA ALA A 159 3.60 3.80 -15.23
C ALA A 159 4.78 2.85 -15.46
N ARG A 160 4.86 2.23 -16.64
CA ARG A 160 6.00 1.41 -17.07
C ARG A 160 7.29 2.22 -17.07
N ALA A 161 7.27 3.43 -17.65
CA ALA A 161 8.43 4.33 -17.67
C ALA A 161 8.84 4.74 -16.24
N LEU A 162 7.88 5.02 -15.34
CA LEU A 162 8.19 5.31 -13.94
C LEU A 162 8.86 4.11 -13.25
N SER A 163 8.36 2.89 -13.48
CA SER A 163 8.92 1.67 -12.87
C SER A 163 10.34 1.34 -13.38
N GLN A 164 10.72 1.84 -14.54
CA GLN A 164 12.08 1.71 -15.05
C GLN A 164 13.05 2.73 -14.44
N ASP A 165 12.58 3.93 -14.16
CA ASP A 165 13.40 5.04 -13.66
C ASP A 165 13.51 5.06 -12.13
N PHE A 166 12.54 4.48 -11.41
CA PHE A 166 12.49 4.44 -9.96
C PHE A 166 12.38 2.99 -9.44
N PRO A 167 13.01 2.64 -8.30
CA PRO A 167 12.84 1.34 -7.65
C PRO A 167 11.41 1.23 -7.10
N MET A 168 10.47 0.72 -7.91
CA MET A 168 9.05 0.69 -7.64
C MET A 168 8.60 -0.71 -7.23
N VAL A 169 8.16 -0.88 -5.97
CA VAL A 169 7.71 -2.18 -5.44
C VAL A 169 6.38 -2.60 -6.04
N PHE A 170 5.39 -1.71 -5.97
CA PHE A 170 4.05 -1.99 -6.50
C PHE A 170 3.35 -0.73 -7.03
N ILE A 171 2.38 -0.97 -7.90
CA ILE A 171 1.46 0.03 -8.45
C ILE A 171 0.03 -0.48 -8.24
N GLU A 172 -0.74 0.25 -7.44
CA GLU A 172 -2.12 -0.06 -7.08
C GLU A 172 -3.08 0.78 -7.91
N ASP A 173 -4.16 0.15 -8.39
CA ASP A 173 -5.30 0.77 -9.10
C ASP A 173 -4.90 1.74 -10.21
N LEU A 174 -3.99 1.27 -11.08
CA LEU A 174 -3.49 2.06 -12.21
C LEU A 174 -4.60 2.48 -13.17
N LEU A 175 -5.66 1.66 -13.28
CA LEU A 175 -6.79 1.86 -14.19
C LEU A 175 -8.11 1.84 -13.42
N ASP A 176 -9.23 2.01 -14.15
CA ASP A 176 -10.57 1.91 -13.59
C ASP A 176 -10.84 0.49 -13.04
N GLY A 177 -11.59 0.42 -11.93
CA GLY A 177 -11.88 -0.83 -11.21
C GLY A 177 -12.70 -1.87 -11.98
N ASP A 178 -13.14 -1.57 -13.19
CA ASP A 178 -13.82 -2.52 -14.07
C ASP A 178 -13.08 -2.77 -15.40
N ASP A 179 -11.86 -2.18 -15.57
CA ASP A 179 -11.03 -2.41 -16.76
C ASP A 179 -10.13 -3.65 -16.63
N TRP A 180 -10.75 -4.83 -16.57
CA TRP A 180 -10.06 -6.12 -16.45
C TRP A 180 -9.00 -6.37 -17.55
N ALA A 181 -9.32 -5.99 -18.78
CA ALA A 181 -8.42 -6.17 -19.92
C ALA A 181 -7.21 -5.22 -19.86
N GLY A 182 -7.44 -3.99 -19.41
CA GLY A 182 -6.36 -3.02 -19.16
C GLY A 182 -5.42 -3.48 -18.06
N PHE A 183 -5.95 -3.98 -16.94
CA PHE A 183 -5.12 -4.54 -15.86
C PHE A 183 -4.30 -5.74 -16.33
N ALA A 184 -4.87 -6.66 -17.12
CA ALA A 184 -4.10 -7.77 -17.71
C ALA A 184 -2.97 -7.28 -18.63
N LYS A 185 -3.20 -6.20 -19.41
CA LYS A 185 -2.14 -5.55 -20.20
C LYS A 185 -1.09 -4.90 -19.29
N ALA A 186 -1.50 -4.25 -18.19
CA ALA A 186 -0.57 -3.64 -17.26
C ALA A 186 0.37 -4.67 -16.62
N VAL A 187 -0.15 -5.83 -16.18
CA VAL A 187 0.67 -6.96 -15.66
C VAL A 187 1.69 -7.44 -16.68
N GLN A 188 1.32 -7.51 -17.97
CA GLN A 188 2.23 -7.94 -19.02
C GLN A 188 3.29 -6.89 -19.40
N ALA A 189 2.94 -5.60 -19.32
CA ALA A 189 3.79 -4.51 -19.76
C ALA A 189 4.76 -4.01 -18.68
N ILE A 190 4.38 -4.13 -17.40
CA ILE A 190 5.13 -3.58 -16.27
C ILE A 190 5.78 -4.74 -15.50
N ASP A 191 6.97 -5.13 -15.91
CA ASP A 191 7.70 -6.29 -15.40
C ASP A 191 8.52 -6.01 -14.13
N ARG A 192 8.75 -4.73 -13.79
CA ARG A 192 9.59 -4.30 -12.66
C ARG A 192 8.82 -3.93 -11.39
N SER A 193 7.50 -3.95 -11.43
CA SER A 193 6.63 -3.62 -10.30
C SER A 193 5.48 -4.62 -10.21
N ILE A 194 4.98 -4.85 -9.01
CA ILE A 194 3.82 -5.70 -8.76
C ILE A 194 2.55 -4.89 -9.04
N ILE A 195 1.64 -5.39 -9.87
CA ILE A 195 0.37 -4.74 -10.16
C ILE A 195 -0.68 -5.22 -9.17
N LEU A 196 -1.29 -4.26 -8.45
CA LEU A 196 -2.28 -4.52 -7.40
C LEU A 196 -3.65 -3.95 -7.77
N GLY A 197 -4.71 -4.66 -7.37
CA GLY A 197 -6.08 -4.17 -7.41
C GLY A 197 -6.63 -3.90 -6.00
N ASP A 198 -7.17 -2.71 -5.77
CA ASP A 198 -8.03 -2.38 -4.64
C ASP A 198 -9.48 -2.28 -5.13
N ASP A 199 -9.83 -1.26 -5.90
CA ASP A 199 -11.18 -1.05 -6.44
C ASP A 199 -11.56 -2.15 -7.46
N LEU A 200 -10.58 -2.71 -8.18
CA LEU A 200 -10.80 -3.86 -9.06
C LEU A 200 -11.31 -5.09 -8.29
N ILE A 201 -10.84 -5.32 -7.09
CA ILE A 201 -11.10 -6.56 -6.30
C ILE A 201 -12.09 -6.32 -5.17
N VAL A 202 -12.03 -5.16 -4.50
CA VAL A 202 -12.84 -4.79 -3.32
C VAL A 202 -12.94 -5.88 -2.25
N THR A 203 -11.86 -6.64 -2.05
CA THR A 203 -11.80 -7.79 -1.13
C THR A 203 -12.91 -8.83 -1.39
N ASN A 204 -13.40 -8.91 -2.62
CA ASN A 204 -14.47 -9.80 -3.04
C ASN A 204 -13.91 -11.06 -3.70
N ARG A 205 -14.34 -12.23 -3.23
CA ARG A 205 -13.83 -13.54 -3.69
C ARG A 205 -14.11 -13.81 -5.16
N GLU A 206 -15.30 -13.43 -5.66
CA GLU A 206 -15.67 -13.67 -7.06
C GLU A 206 -14.89 -12.74 -7.99
N ARG A 207 -14.72 -11.46 -7.60
CA ARG A 207 -13.89 -10.51 -8.36
C ARG A 207 -12.42 -10.94 -8.39
N LEU A 208 -11.89 -11.43 -7.26
CA LEU A 208 -10.53 -11.95 -7.21
C LEU A 208 -10.36 -13.19 -8.10
N GLN A 209 -11.33 -14.10 -8.12
CA GLN A 209 -11.32 -15.25 -9.03
C GLN A 209 -11.27 -14.80 -10.49
N HIS A 210 -12.11 -13.85 -10.86
CA HIS A 210 -12.10 -13.29 -12.22
C HIS A 210 -10.76 -12.63 -12.57
N ALA A 211 -10.17 -11.88 -11.65
CA ALA A 211 -8.85 -11.29 -11.85
C ALA A 211 -7.75 -12.34 -12.08
N VAL A 212 -7.79 -13.45 -11.34
CA VAL A 212 -6.86 -14.57 -11.53
C VAL A 212 -7.04 -15.22 -12.90
N GLU A 213 -8.29 -15.51 -13.29
CA GLU A 213 -8.61 -16.08 -14.61
C GLU A 213 -8.13 -15.18 -15.77
N MET A 214 -8.22 -13.87 -15.60
CA MET A 214 -7.76 -12.87 -16.57
C MET A 214 -6.25 -12.57 -16.48
N SER A 215 -5.55 -13.06 -15.44
CA SER A 215 -4.18 -12.64 -15.11
C SER A 215 -4.06 -11.12 -14.96
N ALA A 216 -5.08 -10.50 -14.36
CA ALA A 216 -5.22 -9.05 -14.28
C ALA A 216 -4.49 -8.42 -13.08
N VAL A 217 -4.10 -9.21 -12.08
CA VAL A 217 -3.35 -8.71 -10.90
C VAL A 217 -2.33 -9.74 -10.42
N GLU A 218 -1.35 -9.25 -9.68
CA GLU A 218 -0.34 -10.06 -8.97
C GLU A 218 -0.54 -9.98 -7.46
N GLY A 219 -1.39 -9.05 -7.02
CA GLY A 219 -1.80 -8.89 -5.64
C GLY A 219 -3.03 -7.99 -5.52
N PHE A 220 -3.53 -7.86 -4.31
CA PHE A 220 -4.68 -7.01 -4.01
C PHE A 220 -4.60 -6.41 -2.62
N ILE A 221 -5.37 -5.35 -2.41
CA ILE A 221 -5.49 -4.71 -1.10
C ILE A 221 -6.60 -5.38 -0.30
N LEU A 222 -6.23 -5.95 0.86
CA LEU A 222 -7.18 -6.62 1.74
C LEU A 222 -7.80 -5.60 2.72
N LYS A 223 -9.08 -5.34 2.58
CA LYS A 223 -9.86 -4.41 3.41
C LYS A 223 -11.14 -5.08 3.92
N PRO A 224 -11.17 -5.68 5.12
CA PRO A 224 -12.32 -6.43 5.61
C PRO A 224 -13.65 -5.67 5.61
N ASN A 225 -13.60 -4.34 5.71
CA ASN A 225 -14.79 -3.50 5.66
C ASN A 225 -15.42 -3.37 4.26
N GLN A 226 -14.71 -3.71 3.19
CA GLN A 226 -15.28 -3.72 1.83
C GLN A 226 -16.21 -4.92 1.65
N VAL A 227 -15.84 -6.10 2.15
CA VAL A 227 -16.64 -7.32 2.04
C VAL A 227 -17.61 -7.51 3.21
N GLY A 228 -17.30 -6.95 4.37
CA GLY A 228 -18.22 -6.84 5.50
C GLY A 228 -17.92 -7.75 6.68
N THR A 229 -17.39 -8.96 6.47
CA THR A 229 -17.03 -9.89 7.54
C THR A 229 -15.57 -10.33 7.46
N ILE A 230 -15.01 -10.72 8.63
CA ILE A 230 -13.66 -11.30 8.67
C ILE A 230 -13.64 -12.66 7.97
N ALA A 231 -14.71 -13.45 8.05
CA ALA A 231 -14.78 -14.75 7.40
C ALA A 231 -14.64 -14.63 5.87
N GLU A 232 -15.35 -13.70 5.25
CA GLU A 232 -15.27 -13.46 3.80
C GLU A 232 -13.90 -12.88 3.40
N ALA A 233 -13.29 -12.01 4.24
CA ALA A 233 -11.95 -11.52 4.01
C ALA A 233 -10.89 -12.64 4.09
N LEU A 234 -11.05 -13.59 5.01
CA LEU A 234 -10.18 -14.78 5.12
C LEU A 234 -10.38 -15.74 3.95
N ASP A 235 -11.61 -15.94 3.46
CA ASP A 235 -11.88 -16.74 2.27
C ASP A 235 -11.20 -16.12 1.02
N CYS A 236 -11.28 -14.80 0.88
CA CYS A 236 -10.57 -14.07 -0.16
C CYS A 236 -9.05 -14.25 -0.06
N PHE A 237 -8.49 -14.14 1.16
CA PHE A 237 -7.07 -14.38 1.40
C PHE A 237 -6.65 -15.82 1.08
N GLU A 238 -7.40 -16.81 1.52
CA GLU A 238 -7.08 -18.23 1.29
C GLU A 238 -7.01 -18.54 -0.21
N TYR A 239 -7.96 -18.01 -0.98
CA TYR A 239 -7.92 -18.16 -2.44
C TYR A 239 -6.71 -17.46 -3.08
N ALA A 240 -6.40 -16.25 -2.63
CA ALA A 240 -5.22 -15.53 -3.10
C ALA A 240 -3.94 -16.35 -2.87
N ALA A 241 -3.78 -16.90 -1.66
CA ALA A 241 -2.64 -17.73 -1.30
C ALA A 241 -2.54 -19.00 -2.18
N GLN A 242 -3.67 -19.66 -2.49
CA GLN A 242 -3.72 -20.83 -3.36
C GLN A 242 -3.34 -20.52 -4.81
N ASN A 243 -3.45 -19.27 -5.25
CA ASN A 243 -3.16 -18.82 -6.61
C ASN A 243 -1.91 -17.94 -6.72
N ALA A 244 -1.07 -17.89 -5.67
CA ALA A 244 0.14 -17.08 -5.61
C ALA A 244 -0.11 -15.55 -5.82
N ILE A 245 -1.28 -15.07 -5.40
CA ILE A 245 -1.64 -13.64 -5.40
C ILE A 245 -1.31 -13.05 -4.05
N LEU A 246 -0.59 -11.93 -4.02
CA LEU A 246 -0.25 -11.22 -2.79
C LEU A 246 -1.47 -10.54 -2.18
N ALA A 247 -1.68 -10.70 -0.88
CA ALA A 247 -2.67 -9.95 -0.13
C ALA A 247 -1.98 -8.92 0.77
N ILE A 248 -2.36 -7.65 0.65
CA ILE A 248 -1.78 -6.53 1.41
C ILE A 248 -2.84 -5.93 2.32
N PRO A 249 -2.88 -6.28 3.62
CA PRO A 249 -3.80 -5.65 4.56
C PRO A 249 -3.59 -4.14 4.63
N SER A 250 -4.68 -3.39 4.56
CA SER A 250 -4.63 -1.93 4.51
C SER A 250 -5.49 -1.27 5.59
N GLY A 251 -4.94 -0.25 6.25
CA GLY A 251 -5.72 0.70 7.03
C GLY A 251 -6.63 1.55 6.14
N ARG A 252 -7.57 2.26 6.76
CA ARG A 252 -8.47 3.20 6.07
C ARG A 252 -8.17 4.63 6.51
N SER A 253 -8.36 5.59 5.59
CA SER A 253 -8.48 7.00 5.97
C SER A 253 -9.68 7.15 6.91
N GLY A 254 -9.51 7.84 8.05
CA GLY A 254 -10.54 7.91 9.09
C GLY A 254 -10.77 6.62 9.87
N GLY A 255 -9.81 5.67 9.84
CA GLY A 255 -9.82 4.47 10.68
C GLY A 255 -9.76 4.80 12.17
N VAL A 256 -9.95 3.79 13.00
CA VAL A 256 -9.92 3.92 14.47
C VAL A 256 -8.67 3.28 15.05
N ILE A 257 -8.30 3.72 16.26
CA ILE A 257 -7.30 3.03 17.08
C ILE A 257 -7.81 1.62 17.37
N ASP A 258 -6.89 0.63 17.33
CA ASP A 258 -7.21 -0.75 17.64
C ASP A 258 -8.19 -1.40 16.63
N ASP A 259 -8.05 -1.08 15.34
CA ASP A 259 -8.71 -1.86 14.29
C ASP A 259 -8.06 -3.27 14.14
N ILE A 260 -8.69 -4.14 13.34
CA ILE A 260 -8.27 -5.54 13.18
C ILE A 260 -7.17 -5.73 12.13
N VAL A 261 -6.79 -4.68 11.39
CA VAL A 261 -5.92 -4.80 10.20
C VAL A 261 -4.55 -5.35 10.56
N MET A 262 -4.00 -4.95 11.71
CA MET A 262 -2.66 -5.41 12.11
C MET A 262 -2.68 -6.86 12.59
N ASP A 263 -3.76 -7.28 13.26
CA ASP A 263 -3.94 -8.69 13.62
C ASP A 263 -4.02 -9.57 12.36
N LEU A 264 -4.68 -9.10 11.30
CA LEU A 264 -4.71 -9.80 10.01
C LEU A 264 -3.33 -9.79 9.34
N ALA A 265 -2.67 -8.64 9.27
CA ALA A 265 -1.38 -8.52 8.59
C ALA A 265 -0.32 -9.47 9.18
N VAL A 266 -0.23 -9.54 10.51
CA VAL A 266 0.71 -10.42 11.21
C VAL A 266 0.24 -11.87 11.18
N GLY A 267 -1.04 -12.12 11.47
CA GLY A 267 -1.58 -13.48 11.58
C GLY A 267 -1.64 -14.23 10.25
N LEU A 268 -1.77 -13.54 9.14
CA LEU A 268 -1.77 -14.10 7.80
C LEU A 268 -0.36 -14.19 7.18
N GLY A 269 0.66 -13.67 7.86
CA GLY A 269 2.03 -13.64 7.33
C GLY A 269 2.14 -12.78 6.06
N ALA A 270 1.36 -11.70 5.97
CA ALA A 270 1.39 -10.82 4.82
C ALA A 270 2.79 -10.19 4.67
N PRO A 271 3.35 -10.10 3.44
CA PRO A 271 4.68 -9.50 3.26
C PRO A 271 4.67 -7.99 3.43
N PHE A 272 3.56 -7.34 3.12
CA PHE A 272 3.38 -5.89 3.22
C PHE A 272 2.15 -5.54 4.05
N GLN A 273 2.17 -4.32 4.60
CA GLN A 273 1.01 -3.68 5.20
C GLN A 273 0.94 -2.22 4.76
N LYS A 274 -0.20 -1.77 4.23
CA LYS A 274 -0.39 -0.38 3.82
C LYS A 274 -0.79 0.46 5.03
N ASN A 275 0.19 1.22 5.60
CA ASN A 275 0.01 1.94 6.86
C ASN A 275 -0.69 3.29 6.71
N GLY A 276 -0.48 3.98 5.58
CA GLY A 276 -0.71 5.41 5.41
C GLY A 276 0.47 6.24 5.93
N ALA A 277 0.31 7.54 6.13
CA ALA A 277 1.39 8.40 6.61
C ALA A 277 1.85 8.00 8.03
N PRO A 278 3.13 8.20 8.39
CA PRO A 278 3.63 7.93 9.75
C PRO A 278 3.22 9.05 10.71
N ARG A 279 1.94 9.37 10.73
CA ARG A 279 1.31 10.47 11.48
C ARG A 279 -0.15 10.12 11.79
N SER A 280 -0.76 10.81 12.77
CA SER A 280 -2.09 10.52 13.29
C SER A 280 -2.15 9.30 14.23
N GLY A 281 -3.03 9.36 15.23
CA GLY A 281 -3.09 8.38 16.32
C GLY A 281 -3.37 6.95 15.83
N GLU A 282 -4.32 6.78 14.91
CA GLU A 282 -4.69 5.47 14.38
C GLU A 282 -3.60 4.85 13.48
N ARG A 283 -2.76 5.67 12.84
CA ARG A 283 -1.62 5.19 12.03
C ARG A 283 -0.43 4.82 12.89
N ILE A 284 -0.12 5.68 13.87
CA ILE A 284 0.97 5.45 14.83
C ILE A 284 0.67 4.21 15.68
N GLU A 285 -0.59 3.99 16.08
CA GLU A 285 -0.94 2.80 16.86
C GLU A 285 -0.70 1.49 16.08
N LYS A 286 -0.87 1.48 14.75
CA LYS A 286 -0.49 0.34 13.91
C LYS A 286 1.02 0.06 13.97
N LEU A 287 1.83 1.10 13.94
CA LEU A 287 3.28 0.96 14.07
C LEU A 287 3.67 0.48 15.48
N ASN A 288 3.03 1.02 16.53
CA ASN A 288 3.23 0.55 17.90
C ASN A 288 2.79 -0.91 18.07
N PHE A 289 1.75 -1.35 17.34
CA PHE A 289 1.36 -2.77 17.32
C PHE A 289 2.48 -3.64 16.78
N LEU A 290 3.12 -3.26 15.66
CA LEU A 290 4.24 -4.01 15.07
C LEU A 290 5.43 -4.08 16.03
N LEU A 291 5.79 -2.99 16.70
CA LEU A 291 6.84 -2.97 17.71
C LEU A 291 6.54 -3.95 18.87
N ARG A 292 5.31 -3.91 19.41
CA ARG A 292 4.90 -4.85 20.46
C ARG A 292 4.82 -6.30 19.98
N ALA A 293 4.50 -6.52 18.71
CA ALA A 293 4.50 -7.86 18.12
C ALA A 293 5.93 -8.39 17.96
N ALA A 294 6.88 -7.54 17.53
CA ALA A 294 8.29 -7.89 17.44
C ALA A 294 8.86 -8.39 18.77
N GLU A 295 8.51 -7.73 19.88
CA GLU A 295 8.94 -8.13 21.23
C GLU A 295 8.38 -9.49 21.69
N LYS A 296 7.24 -9.90 21.16
CA LYS A 296 6.50 -11.10 21.62
C LYS A 296 6.66 -12.32 20.74
N ILE A 297 6.99 -12.14 19.47
CA ILE A 297 7.21 -13.22 18.51
C ILE A 297 8.67 -13.67 18.61
N PRO A 298 8.94 -14.92 18.99
CA PRO A 298 10.32 -15.42 19.07
C PRO A 298 11.01 -15.35 17.71
N ASP A 299 12.28 -14.92 17.71
CA ASP A 299 13.13 -14.81 16.51
C ASP A 299 12.44 -14.03 15.36
N CYS A 300 11.69 -13.00 15.73
CA CYS A 300 10.89 -12.20 14.81
C CYS A 300 11.76 -11.49 13.78
N ALA A 301 11.44 -11.65 12.50
CA ALA A 301 12.08 -10.93 11.39
C ALA A 301 11.04 -10.13 10.59
N LEU A 302 11.49 -9.23 9.72
CA LEU A 302 10.65 -8.70 8.67
C LEU A 302 10.43 -9.75 7.57
N ALA A 303 9.32 -9.67 6.87
CA ALA A 303 9.09 -10.48 5.68
C ALA A 303 10.18 -10.24 4.64
N ASP A 304 10.58 -11.29 3.92
CA ASP A 304 11.61 -11.22 2.87
C ASP A 304 11.08 -10.50 1.61
N VAL A 305 10.91 -9.19 1.74
CA VAL A 305 10.49 -8.32 0.65
C VAL A 305 11.52 -8.19 -0.46
N PRO A 306 12.85 -8.19 -0.20
CA PRO A 306 13.86 -8.25 -1.25
C PRO A 306 13.66 -9.39 -2.25
N ALA A 307 13.11 -10.53 -1.83
CA ALA A 307 12.80 -11.64 -2.73
C ALA A 307 11.59 -11.40 -3.66
N LEU A 308 10.77 -10.40 -3.37
CA LEU A 308 9.56 -10.06 -4.13
C LEU A 308 9.77 -8.92 -5.13
N VAL A 309 10.77 -8.05 -4.90
CA VAL A 309 11.04 -6.91 -5.77
C VAL A 309 11.78 -7.33 -7.05
N ARG A 310 11.60 -6.54 -8.13
CA ARG A 310 12.04 -6.90 -9.48
C ARG A 310 12.97 -5.88 -10.13
N PHE A 311 13.48 -4.91 -9.35
CA PHE A 311 14.37 -3.84 -9.82
C PHE A 311 15.80 -3.97 -9.31
#